data_f1662fc21561dc35402ad5e2d15279ef
#
_entry.id   f1662fc21561dc35402ad5e2d15279ef
#
_cell.length_a   1.000
_cell.length_b   1.000
_cell.length_c   1.000
_cell.angle_alpha   90.00
_cell.angle_beta   90.00
_cell.angle_gamma   90.00
#
_symmetry.space_group_name_H-M   'P 1'
#
loop_
_entity.id
_entity.type
_entity.pdbx_description
1 polymer ?
#
loop_
_entity_poly.entity_id
_entity_poly.type
_entity_poly.pdbx_seq_one_letter_code
_entity_poly.pdbx_strand_id
1 'polypeptide(L)'
;MKTLQNPAERLSSLRSCLCLLSIFVVLAFAGCQHHGHTSDPNLRRIDEMLDSQLPTGTPKSRVTFYLSSQGFPLQNATDAHDVVAIVHHVDTDTLQPATARVTFHFDAGNKLKTYELVPAPATSSQP
;
A
#
# COMPACT_ATOMS: atom_id res chain seq x y z
N MET A 1 30.78 53.45 -16.91
CA MET A 1 29.65 52.97 -17.72
C MET A 1 28.79 52.08 -16.88
N LYS A 2 27.63 52.53 -16.55
CA LYS A 2 26.69 51.74 -15.77
C LYS A 2 25.86 50.90 -16.73
N THR A 3 26.05 49.62 -16.68
CA THR A 3 25.12 48.67 -17.30
C THR A 3 23.78 48.75 -16.59
N LEU A 4 22.82 49.34 -17.23
CA LEU A 4 21.41 49.29 -16.79
C LEU A 4 20.94 47.85 -16.90
N GLN A 5 20.99 47.12 -15.81
CA GLN A 5 20.29 45.84 -15.72
C GLN A 5 18.78 46.11 -15.78
N ASN A 6 18.19 45.69 -16.86
CA ASN A 6 16.78 45.85 -17.10
C ASN A 6 16.00 45.11 -16.01
N PRO A 7 15.16 45.75 -15.21
CA PRO A 7 14.39 45.10 -14.16
C PRO A 7 13.44 44.02 -14.71
N ALA A 8 13.12 44.07 -16.01
CA ALA A 8 12.29 43.08 -16.68
C ALA A 8 12.98 41.69 -16.78
N GLU A 9 14.30 41.62 -16.86
CA GLU A 9 15.01 40.32 -16.93
C GLU A 9 15.03 39.61 -15.57
N ARG A 10 15.03 40.34 -14.48
CA ARG A 10 14.94 39.72 -13.14
C ARG A 10 13.57 39.11 -12.84
N LEU A 11 12.52 39.70 -13.39
CA LEU A 11 11.15 39.22 -13.24
C LEU A 11 10.88 37.94 -14.04
N SER A 12 11.51 37.77 -15.19
CA SER A 12 11.36 36.55 -15.98
C SER A 12 12.05 35.33 -15.35
N SER A 13 13.18 35.56 -14.70
CA SER A 13 13.89 34.51 -13.97
C SER A 13 13.12 34.04 -12.72
N LEU A 14 12.51 34.96 -12.02
CA LEU A 14 11.64 34.64 -10.86
C LEU A 14 10.37 33.91 -11.26
N ARG A 15 9.78 34.25 -12.40
CA ARG A 15 8.61 33.54 -12.93
C ARG A 15 8.94 32.10 -13.35
N SER A 16 10.09 31.86 -13.94
CA SER A 16 10.54 30.52 -14.27
C SER A 16 10.80 29.65 -13.04
N CYS A 17 11.40 30.21 -11.99
CA CYS A 17 11.60 29.49 -10.72
C CYS A 17 10.28 29.17 -10.02
N LEU A 18 9.32 30.10 -10.03
CA LEU A 18 8.00 29.87 -9.44
C LEU A 18 7.19 28.78 -10.19
N CYS A 19 7.27 28.73 -11.50
CA CYS A 19 6.64 27.68 -12.30
C CYS A 19 7.26 26.30 -12.03
N LEU A 20 8.58 26.21 -11.91
CA LEU A 20 9.28 24.96 -11.60
C LEU A 20 8.96 24.46 -10.19
N LEU A 21 8.86 25.34 -9.21
CA LEU A 21 8.43 25.01 -7.85
C LEU A 21 6.98 24.55 -7.80
N SER A 22 6.08 25.15 -8.56
CA SER A 22 4.69 24.72 -8.66
C SER A 22 4.54 23.33 -9.26
N ILE A 23 5.31 23.00 -10.28
CA ILE A 23 5.32 21.65 -10.91
C ILE A 23 5.82 20.60 -9.93
N PHE A 24 6.82 20.93 -9.13
CA PHE A 24 7.36 20.00 -8.12
C PHE A 24 6.38 19.71 -6.98
N VAL A 25 5.62 20.71 -6.56
CA VAL A 25 4.59 20.57 -5.52
C VAL A 25 3.41 19.73 -6.03
N VAL A 26 2.99 19.91 -7.28
CA VAL A 26 1.90 19.10 -7.87
C VAL A 26 2.29 17.62 -8.02
N LEU A 27 3.54 17.32 -8.37
CA LEU A 27 4.05 15.94 -8.44
C LEU A 27 4.14 15.25 -7.07
N ALA A 28 4.36 16.00 -5.98
CA ALA A 28 4.39 15.46 -4.62
C ALA A 28 3.00 15.06 -4.12
N PHE A 29 1.93 15.68 -4.58
CA PHE A 29 0.55 15.34 -4.21
C PHE A 29 -0.05 14.18 -5.04
N ALA A 30 0.50 13.86 -6.19
CA ALA A 30 0.05 12.76 -7.03
C ALA A 30 0.40 11.36 -6.47
N GLY A 31 1.24 11.28 -5.42
CA GLY A 31 1.70 10.03 -4.85
C GLY A 31 0.83 9.43 -3.75
N CYS A 32 -0.25 10.08 -3.34
CA CYS A 32 -1.11 9.64 -2.23
C CYS A 32 -2.48 9.11 -2.67
N GLN A 33 -2.56 8.45 -3.80
CA GLN A 33 -3.76 7.67 -4.10
C GLN A 33 -3.65 6.32 -3.38
N HIS A 34 -4.19 6.27 -2.19
CA HIS A 34 -4.51 5.04 -1.49
C HIS A 34 -5.58 4.31 -2.30
N HIS A 35 -5.15 3.44 -3.19
CA HIS A 35 -6.06 2.49 -3.82
C HIS A 35 -6.34 1.41 -2.78
N GLY A 36 -7.47 1.51 -2.09
CA GLY A 36 -7.92 0.45 -1.20
C GLY A 36 -8.04 -0.86 -1.98
N HIS A 37 -7.50 -1.93 -1.43
CA HIS A 37 -7.53 -3.26 -2.05
C HIS A 37 -8.86 -3.98 -1.84
N THR A 38 -9.76 -3.36 -1.10
CA THR A 38 -11.11 -3.89 -0.85
C THR A 38 -12.13 -2.78 -0.77
N SER A 39 -13.34 -3.06 -1.27
CA SER A 39 -14.52 -2.22 -1.09
C SER A 39 -15.38 -2.64 0.12
N ASP A 40 -15.04 -3.73 0.77
CA ASP A 40 -15.77 -4.23 1.94
C ASP A 40 -15.36 -3.45 3.20
N PRO A 41 -16.29 -2.74 3.87
CA PRO A 41 -15.99 -1.95 5.07
C PRO A 41 -15.47 -2.81 6.23
N ASN A 42 -15.86 -4.09 6.30
CA ASN A 42 -15.40 -5.00 7.34
C ASN A 42 -13.93 -5.42 7.15
N LEU A 43 -13.47 -5.42 5.92
CA LEU A 43 -12.09 -5.78 5.58
C LEU A 43 -11.14 -4.56 5.56
N ARG A 44 -11.68 -3.37 5.63
CA ARG A 44 -10.91 -2.13 5.53
C ARG A 44 -9.83 -2.02 6.62
N ARG A 45 -10.11 -2.48 7.83
CA ARG A 45 -9.12 -2.51 8.93
C ARG A 45 -7.96 -3.45 8.64
N ILE A 46 -8.26 -4.61 8.05
CA ILE A 46 -7.22 -5.56 7.61
C ILE A 46 -6.39 -4.94 6.49
N ASP A 47 -7.03 -4.29 5.52
CA ASP A 47 -6.36 -3.59 4.43
C ASP A 47 -5.40 -2.51 4.94
N GLU A 48 -5.86 -1.62 5.81
CA GLU A 48 -5.06 -0.58 6.43
C GLU A 48 -3.87 -1.14 7.22
N MET A 49 -4.07 -2.23 7.95
CA MET A 49 -3.01 -2.92 8.70
C MET A 49 -1.96 -3.50 7.75
N LEU A 50 -2.37 -4.20 6.72
CA LEU A 50 -1.45 -4.81 5.74
C LEU A 50 -0.68 -3.75 4.97
N ASP A 51 -1.34 -2.70 4.52
CA ASP A 51 -0.71 -1.60 3.79
C ASP A 51 0.37 -0.89 4.62
N SER A 52 0.13 -0.72 5.91
CA SER A 52 1.10 -0.12 6.82
C SER A 52 2.31 -1.03 7.11
N GLN A 53 2.12 -2.34 7.16
CA GLN A 53 3.16 -3.31 7.53
C GLN A 53 3.89 -3.90 6.32
N LEU A 54 3.19 -4.02 5.21
CA LEU A 54 3.67 -4.68 3.98
C LEU A 54 3.51 -3.75 2.76
N PRO A 55 4.24 -2.64 2.70
CA PRO A 55 4.16 -1.75 1.55
C PRO A 55 4.62 -2.44 0.26
N THR A 56 4.16 -1.93 -0.88
CA THR A 56 4.62 -2.39 -2.20
C THR A 56 6.14 -2.39 -2.28
N GLY A 57 6.71 -3.43 -2.85
CA GLY A 57 8.16 -3.63 -2.93
C GLY A 57 8.76 -4.43 -1.76
N THR A 58 7.96 -4.83 -0.78
CA THR A 58 8.42 -5.69 0.33
C THR A 58 8.85 -7.06 -0.21
N PRO A 59 10.05 -7.55 0.15
CA PRO A 59 10.50 -8.88 -0.28
C PRO A 59 9.56 -10.00 0.19
N LYS A 60 9.37 -11.01 -0.64
CA LYS A 60 8.52 -12.19 -0.34
C LYS A 60 8.87 -12.86 0.99
N SER A 61 10.16 -12.99 1.28
CA SER A 61 10.65 -13.55 2.54
C SER A 61 10.17 -12.74 3.76
N ARG A 62 10.12 -11.43 3.64
CA ARG A 62 9.64 -10.55 4.71
C ARG A 62 8.13 -10.64 4.89
N VAL A 63 7.38 -10.75 3.79
CA VAL A 63 5.93 -10.96 3.82
C VAL A 63 5.61 -12.29 4.53
N THR A 64 6.23 -13.38 4.13
CA THR A 64 6.01 -14.70 4.75
C THR A 64 6.44 -14.72 6.21
N PHE A 65 7.56 -14.08 6.56
CA PHE A 65 8.00 -13.96 7.94
C PHE A 65 6.99 -13.18 8.79
N TYR A 66 6.49 -12.04 8.30
CA TYR A 66 5.49 -11.24 9.00
C TYR A 66 4.21 -12.06 9.25
N LEU A 67 3.66 -12.70 8.21
CA LEU A 67 2.45 -13.50 8.32
C LEU A 67 2.60 -14.64 9.32
N SER A 68 3.73 -15.33 9.30
CA SER A 68 4.02 -16.41 10.23
C SER A 68 4.20 -15.89 11.65
N SER A 69 4.87 -14.75 11.84
CA SER A 69 5.09 -14.15 13.16
C SER A 69 3.79 -13.67 13.82
N GLN A 70 2.80 -13.29 13.01
CA GLN A 70 1.46 -12.93 13.48
C GLN A 70 0.55 -14.15 13.70
N GLY A 71 1.03 -15.34 13.36
CA GLY A 71 0.24 -16.56 13.47
C GLY A 71 -0.84 -16.72 12.40
N PHE A 72 -0.72 -16.02 11.28
CA PHE A 72 -1.66 -16.15 10.18
C PHE A 72 -1.34 -17.41 9.36
N PRO A 73 -2.31 -18.34 9.20
CA PRO A 73 -2.09 -19.56 8.45
C PRO A 73 -1.80 -19.27 6.99
N LEU A 74 -0.70 -19.82 6.47
CA LEU A 74 -0.38 -19.79 5.04
C LEU A 74 -1.11 -20.94 4.33
N GLN A 75 -1.65 -20.67 3.17
CA GLN A 75 -2.32 -21.65 2.32
C GLN A 75 -1.54 -21.84 1.01
N ASN A 76 -1.78 -22.97 0.37
CA ASN A 76 -1.22 -23.22 -0.94
C ASN A 76 -1.81 -22.24 -1.96
N ALA A 77 -0.94 -21.52 -2.64
CA ALA A 77 -1.33 -20.67 -3.75
C ALA A 77 -1.42 -21.49 -5.04
N THR A 78 -2.30 -21.10 -5.94
CA THR A 78 -2.41 -21.71 -7.27
C THR A 78 -1.20 -21.37 -8.13
N ASP A 79 -0.65 -20.18 -7.95
CA ASP A 79 0.57 -19.72 -8.62
C ASP A 79 1.77 -19.79 -7.66
N ALA A 80 2.90 -20.29 -8.16
CA ALA A 80 4.16 -20.38 -7.38
C ALA A 80 4.72 -19.01 -6.99
N HIS A 81 4.32 -17.95 -7.68
CA HIS A 81 4.71 -16.58 -7.36
C HIS A 81 3.85 -15.92 -6.29
N ASP A 82 2.71 -16.51 -5.96
CA ASP A 82 1.76 -15.96 -4.99
C ASP A 82 1.96 -16.56 -3.59
N VAL A 83 1.49 -15.84 -2.60
CA VAL A 83 1.34 -16.32 -1.23
C VAL A 83 -0.10 -16.04 -0.79
N VAL A 84 -0.77 -17.05 -0.26
CA VAL A 84 -2.12 -16.93 0.27
C VAL A 84 -2.08 -17.11 1.78
N ALA A 85 -2.73 -16.22 2.50
CA ALA A 85 -2.86 -16.29 3.95
C ALA A 85 -4.29 -16.01 4.40
N ILE A 86 -4.65 -16.57 5.54
CA ILE A 86 -5.86 -16.20 6.25
C ILE A 86 -5.50 -15.18 7.32
N VAL A 87 -5.96 -13.97 7.15
CA VAL A 87 -5.69 -12.85 8.06
C VAL A 87 -6.96 -12.56 8.86
N HIS A 88 -6.81 -12.48 10.16
CA HIS A 88 -7.91 -12.10 11.04
C HIS A 88 -7.52 -10.88 11.86
N HIS A 89 -8.51 -10.06 12.11
CA HIS A 89 -8.40 -8.87 12.94
C HIS A 89 -9.63 -8.76 13.84
N VAL A 90 -9.42 -8.40 15.08
CA VAL A 90 -10.50 -8.06 15.98
C VAL A 90 -10.52 -6.56 16.14
N ASP A 91 -11.62 -5.94 15.75
CA ASP A 91 -11.82 -4.52 15.97
C ASP A 91 -11.98 -4.26 17.47
N THR A 92 -11.12 -3.41 18.02
CA THR A 92 -11.12 -3.10 19.46
C THR A 92 -12.34 -2.31 19.91
N ASP A 93 -12.99 -1.59 19.00
CA ASP A 93 -14.13 -0.75 19.32
C ASP A 93 -15.45 -1.53 19.29
N THR A 94 -15.58 -2.45 18.34
CA THR A 94 -16.82 -3.24 18.17
C THR A 94 -16.69 -4.67 18.64
N LEU A 95 -15.46 -5.15 18.92
CA LEU A 95 -15.14 -6.54 19.25
C LEU A 95 -15.59 -7.54 18.15
N GLN A 96 -15.81 -7.03 16.95
CA GLN A 96 -16.21 -7.85 15.81
C GLN A 96 -14.98 -8.45 15.11
N PRO A 97 -14.89 -9.78 14.99
CA PRO A 97 -13.82 -10.39 14.25
C PRO A 97 -14.07 -10.26 12.74
N ALA A 98 -13.05 -9.80 12.03
CA ALA A 98 -13.01 -9.83 10.58
C ALA A 98 -11.95 -10.84 10.12
N THR A 99 -12.28 -11.66 9.15
CA THR A 99 -11.36 -12.64 8.57
C THR A 99 -11.37 -12.52 7.06
N ALA A 100 -10.19 -12.41 6.49
CA ALA A 100 -10.00 -12.32 5.05
C ALA A 100 -9.02 -13.38 4.55
N ARG A 101 -9.30 -13.91 3.37
CA ARG A 101 -8.29 -14.57 2.57
C ARG A 101 -7.55 -13.51 1.79
N VAL A 102 -6.26 -13.43 1.98
CA VAL A 102 -5.40 -12.46 1.30
C VAL A 102 -4.48 -13.19 0.35
N THR A 103 -4.48 -12.78 -0.92
CA THR A 103 -3.56 -13.29 -1.94
C THR A 103 -2.55 -12.20 -2.24
N PHE A 104 -1.29 -12.47 -1.94
CA PHE A 104 -0.18 -11.56 -2.22
C PHE A 104 0.47 -11.93 -3.54
N HIS A 105 0.52 -10.99 -4.48
CA HIS A 105 1.14 -11.15 -5.78
C HIS A 105 2.51 -10.52 -5.80
N PHE A 106 3.51 -11.29 -6.23
CA PHE A 106 4.90 -10.85 -6.31
C PHE A 106 5.34 -10.68 -7.76
N ASP A 107 6.25 -9.75 -7.98
CA ASP A 107 6.90 -9.55 -9.27
C ASP A 107 8.01 -10.61 -9.52
N ALA A 108 8.65 -10.54 -10.69
CA ALA A 108 9.74 -11.45 -11.06
C ALA A 108 10.95 -11.37 -10.10
N GLY A 109 11.11 -10.27 -9.38
CA GLY A 109 12.14 -10.06 -8.37
C GLY A 109 11.73 -10.50 -6.96
N ASN A 110 10.61 -11.22 -6.80
CA ASN A 110 10.05 -11.62 -5.51
C ASN A 110 9.77 -10.43 -4.57
N LYS A 111 9.31 -9.32 -5.14
CA LYS A 111 8.86 -8.14 -4.40
C LYS A 111 7.36 -8.01 -4.50
N LEU A 112 6.73 -7.62 -3.41
CA LEU A 112 5.28 -7.44 -3.35
C LEU A 112 4.84 -6.38 -4.36
N LYS A 113 3.98 -6.79 -5.28
CA LYS A 113 3.39 -5.94 -6.31
C LYS A 113 2.04 -5.41 -5.85
N THR A 114 1.17 -6.29 -5.40
CA THR A 114 -0.17 -5.99 -4.92
C THR A 114 -0.70 -7.17 -4.08
N TYR A 115 -1.83 -6.98 -3.44
CA TYR A 115 -2.56 -8.06 -2.78
C TYR A 115 -4.08 -7.86 -2.92
N GLU A 116 -4.81 -8.94 -2.80
CA GLU A 116 -6.28 -8.96 -2.88
C GLU A 116 -6.87 -9.52 -1.59
N LEU A 117 -7.91 -8.88 -1.09
CA LEU A 117 -8.67 -9.34 0.07
C LEU A 117 -10.04 -9.84 -0.36
N VAL A 118 -10.38 -11.04 0.09
CA VAL A 118 -11.70 -11.64 -0.08
C VAL A 118 -12.20 -12.05 1.30
N PRO A 119 -13.48 -11.80 1.65
CA PRO A 119 -14.04 -12.29 2.90
C PRO A 119 -13.84 -13.80 2.99
N ALA A 120 -13.19 -14.26 4.04
CA ALA A 120 -13.12 -15.68 4.31
C ALA A 120 -14.42 -16.12 5.00
N PRO A 121 -15.04 -17.24 4.59
CA PRO A 121 -16.12 -17.80 5.37
C PRO A 121 -15.60 -18.07 6.78
N ALA A 122 -16.38 -17.68 7.77
CA ALA A 122 -16.09 -18.07 9.14
C ALA A 122 -16.01 -19.60 9.15
N THR A 123 -14.79 -20.12 9.17
CA THR A 123 -14.59 -21.54 9.40
C THR A 123 -15.08 -21.79 10.82
N SER A 124 -16.31 -22.22 10.95
CA SER A 124 -16.70 -22.96 12.12
C SER A 124 -15.67 -24.07 12.24
N SER A 125 -14.78 -23.91 13.22
CA SER A 125 -13.89 -24.99 13.64
C SER A 125 -14.80 -26.14 14.03
N GLN A 126 -15.03 -27.02 13.08
CA GLN A 126 -15.56 -28.31 13.44
C GLN A 126 -14.45 -29.05 14.17
N PRO A 127 -14.72 -29.49 15.37
CA PRO A 127 -13.80 -30.36 16.07
C PRO A 127 -13.57 -31.66 15.35
#